data_1685ec3f6f72471a0c3ffb3fa200785b
#
_entry.id   1685ec3f6f72471a0c3ffb3fa200785b
#
_cell.length_a   1.000
_cell.length_b   1.000
_cell.length_c   1.000
_cell.angle_alpha   90.00
_cell.angle_beta   90.00
_cell.angle_gamma   90.00
#
_symmetry.space_group_name_H-M   'P 1'
#
loop_
_entity.id
_entity.type
_entity.pdbx_description
1 polymer ?
#
loop_
_entity_poly.entity_id
_entity_poly.type
_entity_poly.pdbx_seq_one_letter_code
_entity_poly.pdbx_strand_id
1 'polypeptide(L)'
;VLARERERALTTRQRELLDQLGAVFDGGFADLTMAGLAARLNCSLRTLYELAPSRDELVLVVVDRNLWRIGRTAANAIDPDMGPLDALRAYLRAATEAVSGTTQAFARDLAAVPAAQRLNDDHSAYLIAVAQSLLDLAVERGDIDPIDTAAL
;
A
#
# COMPACT_ATOMS: atom_id res chain seq x y z
N VAL A 1 -7.49 8.01 4.90
CA VAL A 1 -6.89 8.13 3.56
C VAL A 1 -6.08 9.41 3.52
N LEU A 2 -4.77 9.28 3.38
CA LEU A 2 -3.91 10.43 3.13
C LEU A 2 -4.10 10.87 1.67
N ALA A 3 -4.90 11.91 1.45
CA ALA A 3 -4.92 12.55 0.15
C ALA A 3 -3.47 12.92 -0.24
N ARG A 4 -3.12 12.83 -1.53
CA ARG A 4 -1.78 13.19 -2.06
C ARG A 4 -1.25 14.53 -1.54
N GLU A 5 -2.14 15.47 -1.27
CA GLU A 5 -1.84 16.77 -0.70
C GLU A 5 -1.31 16.67 0.73
N ARG A 6 -1.91 15.79 1.55
CA ARG A 6 -1.50 15.57 2.94
C ARG A 6 -0.13 14.88 3.03
N GLU A 7 0.15 13.91 2.17
CA GLU A 7 1.48 13.29 2.07
C GLU A 7 2.56 14.31 1.68
N ARG A 8 2.26 15.23 0.77
CA ARG A 8 3.17 16.31 0.39
C ARG A 8 3.41 17.32 1.51
N ALA A 9 2.41 17.53 2.36
CA ALA A 9 2.47 18.45 3.49
C ALA A 9 3.24 17.90 4.70
N LEU A 10 3.53 16.59 4.75
CA LEU A 10 4.28 15.98 5.83
C LEU A 10 5.70 16.53 5.89
N THR A 11 6.15 16.84 7.09
CA THR A 11 7.55 17.17 7.36
C THR A 11 8.44 15.93 7.18
N THR A 12 9.74 16.10 7.02
CA THR A 12 10.71 15.00 6.97
C THR A 12 10.58 14.10 8.20
N ARG A 13 10.48 14.70 9.39
CA ARG A 13 10.33 13.96 10.65
C ARG A 13 9.03 13.14 10.69
N GLN A 14 7.92 13.67 10.20
CA GLN A 14 6.65 12.93 10.14
C GLN A 14 6.72 11.75 9.18
N ARG A 15 7.40 11.89 8.04
CA ARG A 15 7.63 10.77 7.11
C ARG A 15 8.47 9.67 7.74
N GLU A 16 9.58 10.03 8.39
CA GLU A 16 10.43 9.09 9.13
C GLU A 16 9.64 8.32 10.20
N LEU A 17 8.80 9.02 10.97
CA LEU A 17 7.94 8.38 11.97
C LEU A 17 6.93 7.41 11.35
N LEU A 18 6.33 7.75 10.22
CA LEU A 18 5.41 6.85 9.51
C LEU A 18 6.15 5.62 8.95
N ASP A 19 7.39 5.78 8.48
CA ASP A 19 8.22 4.64 8.03
C ASP A 19 8.57 3.72 9.21
N GLN A 20 8.96 4.30 10.35
CA GLN A 20 9.23 3.54 11.58
C GLN A 20 7.98 2.84 12.12
N LEU A 21 6.81 3.49 12.05
CA LEU A 21 5.53 2.88 12.42
C LEU A 21 5.21 1.68 11.53
N GLY A 22 5.47 1.77 10.23
CA GLY A 22 5.33 0.63 9.33
C GLY A 22 6.14 -0.57 9.79
N ALA A 23 7.42 -0.37 10.10
CA ALA A 23 8.30 -1.42 10.62
C ALA A 23 7.85 -1.98 11.98
N VAL A 24 7.30 -1.14 12.86
CA VAL A 24 6.74 -1.60 14.15
C VAL A 24 5.49 -2.45 13.92
N PHE A 25 4.64 -2.06 12.99
CA PHE A 25 3.39 -2.78 12.68
C PHE A 25 3.63 -4.13 11.97
N ASP A 26 4.76 -4.32 11.32
CA ASP A 26 5.15 -5.61 10.75
C ASP A 26 5.19 -6.72 11.81
N GLY A 27 5.52 -6.38 13.06
CA GLY A 27 5.45 -7.32 14.20
C GLY A 27 4.05 -7.59 14.75
N GLY A 28 3.02 -6.95 14.18
CA GLY A 28 1.64 -6.92 14.68
C GLY A 28 1.36 -5.64 15.47
N PHE A 29 0.10 -5.21 15.48
CA PHE A 29 -0.29 -3.94 16.09
C PHE A 29 -1.52 -4.01 17.00
N ALA A 30 -2.13 -5.19 17.17
CA ALA A 30 -3.36 -5.35 17.94
C ALA A 30 -3.22 -4.82 19.39
N ASP A 31 -2.09 -5.12 20.03
CA ASP A 31 -1.83 -4.79 21.44
C ASP A 31 -1.10 -3.45 21.62
N LEU A 32 -0.82 -2.71 20.56
CA LEU A 32 -0.09 -1.46 20.64
C LEU A 32 -1.00 -0.31 21.08
N THR A 33 -0.47 0.53 22.00
CA THR A 33 -1.12 1.77 22.44
C THR A 33 -0.36 2.99 21.93
N MET A 34 -1.03 4.16 21.83
CA MET A 34 -0.36 5.41 21.46
C MET A 34 0.85 5.72 22.35
N ALA A 35 0.74 5.47 23.68
CA ALA A 35 1.85 5.67 24.60
C ALA A 35 3.01 4.69 24.36
N GLY A 36 2.70 3.41 24.11
CA GLY A 36 3.69 2.40 23.76
C GLY A 36 4.40 2.70 22.43
N LEU A 37 3.67 3.19 21.43
CA LEU A 37 4.23 3.64 20.17
C LEU A 37 5.15 4.85 20.35
N ALA A 38 4.72 5.85 21.10
CA ALA A 38 5.55 7.03 21.40
C ALA A 38 6.87 6.66 22.06
N ALA A 39 6.83 5.74 23.03
CA ALA A 39 8.03 5.23 23.71
C ALA A 39 8.96 4.49 22.75
N ARG A 40 8.42 3.59 21.91
CA ARG A 40 9.22 2.83 20.91
C ARG A 40 9.88 3.72 19.87
N LEU A 41 9.18 4.78 19.44
CA LEU A 41 9.64 5.71 18.40
C LEU A 41 10.47 6.88 18.96
N ASN A 42 10.68 6.90 20.27
CA ASN A 42 11.35 8.00 20.96
C ASN A 42 10.80 9.38 20.54
N CYS A 43 9.47 9.51 20.58
CA CYS A 43 8.77 10.75 20.28
C CYS A 43 7.72 11.07 21.32
N SER A 44 7.19 12.29 21.31
CA SER A 44 6.11 12.67 22.22
C SER A 44 4.76 12.10 21.75
N LEU A 45 3.87 11.83 22.71
CA LEU A 45 2.48 11.47 22.43
C LEU A 45 1.79 12.53 21.55
N ARG A 46 2.09 13.79 21.77
CA ARG A 46 1.60 14.91 20.97
C ARG A 46 2.00 14.75 19.50
N THR A 47 3.24 14.37 19.23
CA THR A 47 3.74 14.15 17.86
C THR A 47 2.93 13.06 17.13
N LEU A 48 2.55 11.99 17.83
CA LEU A 48 1.69 10.96 17.23
C LEU A 48 0.26 11.46 16.98
N TYR A 49 -0.29 12.23 17.91
CA TYR A 49 -1.62 12.83 17.74
C TYR A 49 -1.66 13.90 16.63
N GLU A 50 -0.55 14.49 16.26
CA GLU A 50 -0.45 15.34 15.07
C GLU A 50 -0.53 14.54 13.76
N LEU A 51 -0.14 13.25 13.78
CA LEU A 51 -0.27 12.34 12.63
C LEU A 51 -1.70 11.80 12.51
N ALA A 52 -2.29 11.36 13.62
CA ALA A 52 -3.64 10.81 13.65
C ALA A 52 -4.29 10.97 15.04
N PRO A 53 -5.61 11.20 15.13
CA PRO A 53 -6.31 11.48 16.39
C PRO A 53 -6.47 10.25 17.30
N SER A 54 -6.22 9.05 16.78
CA SER A 54 -6.30 7.79 17.54
C SER A 54 -5.32 6.75 16.99
N ARG A 55 -5.13 5.66 17.74
CA ARG A 55 -4.34 4.51 17.30
C ARG A 55 -4.89 3.90 16.00
N ASP A 56 -6.20 3.71 15.94
CA ASP A 56 -6.84 3.07 14.78
C ASP A 56 -6.73 3.95 13.53
N GLU A 57 -6.90 5.26 13.68
CA GLU A 57 -6.63 6.21 12.60
C GLU A 57 -5.15 6.22 12.18
N LEU A 58 -4.22 6.06 13.13
CA LEU A 58 -2.79 5.96 12.84
C LEU A 58 -2.48 4.69 12.03
N VAL A 59 -3.12 3.55 12.38
CA VAL A 59 -3.03 2.31 11.61
C VAL A 59 -3.50 2.55 10.18
N LEU A 60 -4.66 3.19 10.00
CA LEU A 60 -5.19 3.48 8.66
C LEU A 60 -4.25 4.37 7.84
N VAL A 61 -3.65 5.38 8.46
CA VAL A 61 -2.66 6.26 7.80
C VAL A 61 -1.45 5.46 7.31
N VAL A 62 -0.92 4.56 8.13
CA VAL A 62 0.25 3.75 7.79
C VAL A 62 -0.09 2.72 6.70
N VAL A 63 -1.25 2.06 6.81
CA VAL A 63 -1.73 1.10 5.81
C VAL A 63 -1.93 1.78 4.46
N ASP A 64 -2.67 2.88 4.42
CA ASP A 64 -2.91 3.67 3.19
C ASP A 64 -1.60 4.08 2.50
N ARG A 65 -0.64 4.56 3.29
CA ARG A 65 0.67 4.96 2.80
C ARG A 65 1.47 3.78 2.22
N ASN A 66 1.43 2.62 2.88
CA ASN A 66 2.09 1.41 2.39
C ASN A 66 1.46 0.91 1.08
N LEU A 67 0.13 0.85 1.01
CA LEU A 67 -0.60 0.45 -0.19
C LEU A 67 -0.29 1.37 -1.36
N TRP A 68 -0.28 2.69 -1.13
CA TRP A 68 0.07 3.66 -2.15
C TRP A 68 1.53 3.51 -2.64
N ARG A 69 2.47 3.19 -1.73
CA ARG A 69 3.86 2.89 -2.09
C ARG A 69 3.96 1.65 -2.98
N ILE A 70 3.22 0.59 -2.67
CA ILE A 70 3.14 -0.63 -3.48
C ILE A 70 2.65 -0.29 -4.90
N GLY A 71 1.53 0.41 -5.01
CA GLY A 71 0.98 0.81 -6.30
C GLY A 71 1.93 1.67 -7.14
N ARG A 72 2.63 2.61 -6.50
CA ARG A 72 3.66 3.42 -7.17
C ARG A 72 4.84 2.60 -7.65
N THR A 73 5.34 1.68 -6.81
CA THR A 73 6.45 0.80 -7.17
C THR A 73 6.08 -0.05 -8.38
N ALA A 74 4.87 -0.62 -8.38
CA ALA A 74 4.37 -1.39 -9.51
C ALA A 74 4.24 -0.53 -10.79
N ALA A 75 3.63 0.65 -10.68
CA ALA A 75 3.45 1.54 -11.83
C ALA A 75 4.79 2.06 -12.40
N ASN A 76 5.75 2.37 -11.53
CA ASN A 76 7.08 2.83 -11.96
C ASN A 76 7.94 1.73 -12.61
N ALA A 77 7.56 0.47 -12.49
CA ALA A 77 8.23 -0.64 -13.18
C ALA A 77 7.84 -0.74 -14.67
N ILE A 78 6.79 -0.03 -15.09
CA ILE A 78 6.37 0.04 -16.48
C ILE A 78 7.22 1.10 -17.19
N ASP A 79 7.99 0.66 -18.18
CA ASP A 79 8.67 1.56 -19.10
C ASP A 79 7.75 1.89 -20.28
N PRO A 80 7.65 3.16 -20.71
CA PRO A 80 6.79 3.57 -21.84
C PRO A 80 7.08 2.83 -23.15
N ASP A 81 8.30 2.33 -23.33
CA ASP A 81 8.73 1.61 -24.54
C ASP A 81 8.42 0.10 -24.48
N MET A 82 7.91 -0.41 -23.35
CA MET A 82 7.52 -1.83 -23.22
C MET A 82 6.27 -2.16 -24.01
N GLY A 83 6.23 -3.37 -24.58
CA GLY A 83 4.97 -3.97 -25.05
C GLY A 83 4.04 -4.28 -23.88
N PRO A 84 2.70 -4.41 -24.11
CA PRO A 84 1.72 -4.58 -23.05
C PRO A 84 1.99 -5.77 -22.12
N LEU A 85 2.42 -6.91 -22.69
CA LEU A 85 2.72 -8.12 -21.90
C LEU A 85 3.97 -7.98 -21.04
N ASP A 86 5.00 -7.29 -21.54
CA ASP A 86 6.22 -7.03 -20.75
C ASP A 86 5.94 -6.00 -19.67
N ALA A 87 5.14 -4.98 -19.96
CA ALA A 87 4.63 -4.03 -18.98
C ALA A 87 3.83 -4.73 -17.87
N LEU A 88 2.93 -5.66 -18.24
CA LEU A 88 2.17 -6.46 -17.28
C LEU A 88 3.08 -7.32 -16.39
N ARG A 89 4.06 -8.01 -16.99
CA ARG A 89 5.02 -8.82 -16.22
C ARG A 89 5.84 -7.97 -15.25
N ALA A 90 6.33 -6.82 -15.69
CA ALA A 90 7.09 -5.88 -14.85
C ALA A 90 6.24 -5.37 -13.70
N TYR A 91 4.99 -4.96 -13.99
CA TYR A 91 4.02 -4.48 -13.03
C TYR A 91 3.71 -5.51 -11.94
N LEU A 92 3.30 -6.74 -12.34
CA LEU A 92 2.93 -7.80 -11.40
C LEU A 92 4.13 -8.24 -10.54
N ARG A 93 5.31 -8.37 -11.14
CA ARG A 93 6.52 -8.70 -10.39
C ARG A 93 6.83 -7.64 -9.34
N ALA A 94 6.83 -6.36 -9.71
CA ALA A 94 7.10 -5.28 -8.77
C ALA A 94 6.05 -5.18 -7.66
N ALA A 95 4.77 -5.41 -7.97
CA ALA A 95 3.70 -5.47 -6.96
C ALA A 95 3.93 -6.64 -5.99
N THR A 96 4.25 -7.83 -6.49
CA THR A 96 4.51 -9.03 -5.67
C THR A 96 5.74 -8.84 -4.78
N GLU A 97 6.82 -8.31 -5.31
CA GLU A 97 8.03 -8.01 -4.54
C GLU A 97 7.75 -6.99 -3.43
N ALA A 98 6.95 -5.97 -3.72
CA ALA A 98 6.62 -4.92 -2.74
C ALA A 98 5.79 -5.43 -1.56
N VAL A 99 5.00 -6.50 -1.72
CA VAL A 99 4.19 -7.12 -0.64
C VAL A 99 4.88 -8.32 0.02
N SER A 100 5.98 -8.81 -0.53
CA SER A 100 6.67 -10.02 -0.04
C SER A 100 7.18 -9.92 1.40
N GLY A 101 7.37 -8.70 1.92
CA GLY A 101 7.74 -8.44 3.30
C GLY A 101 6.57 -8.43 4.31
N THR A 102 5.33 -8.60 3.85
CA THR A 102 4.16 -8.60 4.72
C THR A 102 4.18 -9.81 5.64
N THR A 103 4.20 -9.58 6.96
CA THR A 103 4.22 -10.65 7.96
C THR A 103 2.82 -11.20 8.22
N GLN A 104 2.74 -12.45 8.71
CA GLN A 104 1.46 -13.04 9.14
C GLN A 104 0.82 -12.27 10.31
N ALA A 105 1.64 -11.71 11.21
CA ALA A 105 1.16 -10.92 12.34
C ALA A 105 0.44 -9.66 11.86
N PHE A 106 1.08 -8.91 10.94
CA PHE A 106 0.47 -7.73 10.32
C PHE A 106 -0.82 -8.10 9.56
N ALA A 107 -0.79 -9.14 8.72
CA ALA A 107 -1.96 -9.55 7.94
C ALA A 107 -3.15 -9.96 8.82
N ARG A 108 -2.89 -10.71 9.92
CA ARG A 108 -3.91 -11.08 10.90
C ARG A 108 -4.53 -9.86 11.56
N ASP A 109 -3.72 -8.92 12.03
CA ASP A 109 -4.20 -7.72 12.72
C ASP A 109 -4.92 -6.77 11.76
N LEU A 110 -4.48 -6.70 10.50
CA LEU A 110 -5.14 -5.96 9.43
C LEU A 110 -6.55 -6.52 9.17
N ALA A 111 -6.69 -7.85 9.12
CA ALA A 111 -7.97 -8.51 8.92
C ALA A 111 -8.98 -8.23 10.05
N ALA A 112 -8.51 -7.88 11.24
CA ALA A 112 -9.35 -7.53 12.38
C ALA A 112 -9.84 -6.06 12.36
N VAL A 113 -9.35 -5.22 11.42
CA VAL A 113 -9.72 -3.80 11.30
C VAL A 113 -10.51 -3.58 10.00
N PRO A 114 -11.87 -3.51 10.04
CA PRO A 114 -12.70 -3.45 8.83
C PRO A 114 -12.38 -2.27 7.91
N ALA A 115 -11.98 -1.12 8.45
CA ALA A 115 -11.60 0.04 7.66
C ALA A 115 -10.27 -0.19 6.90
N ALA A 116 -9.31 -0.90 7.50
CA ALA A 116 -8.06 -1.25 6.86
C ALA A 116 -8.26 -2.34 5.80
N GLN A 117 -9.17 -3.29 6.03
CA GLN A 117 -9.57 -4.24 4.99
C GLN A 117 -10.14 -3.53 3.76
N ARG A 118 -11.08 -2.61 3.94
CA ARG A 118 -11.65 -1.83 2.82
C ARG A 118 -10.57 -1.10 2.02
N LEU A 119 -9.60 -0.47 2.70
CA LEU A 119 -8.47 0.17 2.02
C LEU A 119 -7.66 -0.83 1.18
N ASN A 120 -7.42 -2.02 1.72
CA ASN A 120 -6.71 -3.08 1.03
C ASN A 120 -7.49 -3.60 -0.19
N ASP A 121 -8.81 -3.78 -0.06
CA ASP A 121 -9.68 -4.24 -1.13
C ASP A 121 -9.75 -3.21 -2.26
N ASP A 122 -9.94 -1.94 -1.93
CA ASP A 122 -9.94 -0.83 -2.90
C ASP A 122 -8.61 -0.74 -3.66
N HIS A 123 -7.49 -0.94 -2.94
CA HIS A 123 -6.17 -0.94 -3.56
C HIS A 123 -5.97 -2.15 -4.47
N SER A 124 -6.39 -3.33 -4.03
CA SER A 124 -6.33 -4.57 -4.83
C SER A 124 -7.17 -4.43 -6.10
N ALA A 125 -8.37 -3.87 -6.01
CA ALA A 125 -9.22 -3.59 -7.17
C ALA A 125 -8.53 -2.64 -8.16
N TYR A 126 -7.82 -1.62 -7.67
CA TYR A 126 -7.03 -0.74 -8.53
C TYR A 126 -5.89 -1.48 -9.25
N LEU A 127 -5.14 -2.32 -8.52
CA LEU A 127 -4.05 -3.11 -9.13
C LEU A 127 -4.58 -4.06 -10.21
N ILE A 128 -5.72 -4.71 -9.96
CA ILE A 128 -6.39 -5.59 -10.92
C ILE A 128 -6.84 -4.80 -12.16
N ALA A 129 -7.44 -3.62 -11.98
CA ALA A 129 -7.89 -2.79 -13.10
C ALA A 129 -6.74 -2.36 -14.01
N VAL A 130 -5.56 -2.05 -13.46
CA VAL A 130 -4.36 -1.76 -14.27
C VAL A 130 -3.91 -2.99 -15.05
N ALA A 131 -3.88 -4.17 -14.40
CA ALA A 131 -3.51 -5.42 -15.07
C ALA A 131 -4.48 -5.77 -16.20
N GLN A 132 -5.78 -5.62 -15.97
CA GLN A 132 -6.83 -5.81 -17.00
C GLN A 132 -6.62 -4.87 -18.18
N SER A 133 -6.36 -3.59 -17.93
CA SER A 133 -6.11 -2.61 -19.00
C SER A 133 -4.90 -2.97 -19.86
N LEU A 134 -3.84 -3.53 -19.27
CA LEU A 134 -2.66 -3.99 -20.00
C LEU A 134 -2.95 -5.25 -20.83
N LEU A 135 -3.79 -6.16 -20.31
CA LEU A 135 -4.24 -7.34 -21.05
C LEU A 135 -5.15 -6.95 -22.23
N ASP A 136 -6.10 -6.05 -22.02
CA ASP A 136 -6.97 -5.55 -23.08
C ASP A 136 -6.15 -4.92 -24.21
N LEU A 137 -5.13 -4.13 -23.87
CA LEU A 137 -4.22 -3.55 -24.85
C LEU A 137 -3.41 -4.62 -25.61
N ALA A 138 -3.02 -5.72 -24.95
CA ALA A 138 -2.35 -6.84 -25.59
C ALA A 138 -3.25 -7.57 -26.60
N VAL A 139 -4.53 -7.74 -26.25
CA VAL A 139 -5.55 -8.30 -27.17
C VAL A 139 -5.77 -7.37 -28.37
N GLU A 140 -5.96 -6.07 -28.13
CA GLU A 140 -6.15 -5.07 -29.20
C GLU A 140 -4.98 -5.03 -30.20
N ARG A 141 -3.76 -5.27 -29.71
CA ARG A 141 -2.55 -5.33 -30.55
C ARG A 141 -2.36 -6.68 -31.26
N GLY A 142 -3.13 -7.69 -30.88
CA GLY A 142 -2.98 -9.04 -31.38
C GLY A 142 -1.78 -9.79 -30.80
N ASP A 143 -1.24 -9.34 -29.67
CA ASP A 143 -0.14 -10.00 -28.96
C ASP A 143 -0.61 -11.31 -28.30
N ILE A 144 -1.91 -11.40 -27.98
CA ILE A 144 -2.61 -12.58 -27.44
C ILE A 144 -4.01 -12.70 -28.03
N ASP A 145 -4.57 -13.92 -27.98
CA ASP A 145 -5.97 -14.15 -28.35
C ASP A 145 -6.93 -13.47 -27.37
N PRO A 146 -8.16 -13.13 -27.82
CA PRO A 146 -9.18 -12.56 -26.95
C PRO A 146 -9.44 -13.45 -25.74
N ILE A 147 -9.38 -12.84 -24.55
CA ILE A 147 -9.66 -13.48 -23.25
C ILE A 147 -10.70 -12.66 -22.50
N ASP A 148 -11.45 -13.32 -21.62
CA ASP A 148 -12.33 -12.61 -20.68
C ASP A 148 -11.51 -12.02 -19.52
N THR A 149 -11.05 -10.79 -19.69
CA THR A 149 -10.26 -10.09 -18.69
C THR A 149 -11.08 -9.69 -17.46
N ALA A 150 -12.42 -9.69 -17.54
CA ALA A 150 -13.29 -9.41 -16.42
C ALA A 150 -13.43 -10.62 -15.46
N ALA A 151 -12.99 -11.80 -15.87
CA ALA A 151 -12.99 -13.00 -15.02
C ALA A 151 -11.74 -13.12 -14.12
N LEU A 152 -10.82 -12.16 -14.20
CA LEU A 152 -9.60 -12.08 -13.38
C LEU A 152 -9.86 -11.30 -12.11
#